data_6dcbfa1f18f104171d4d1c0d7c04bdc5
#
_entry.id   6dcbfa1f18f104171d4d1c0d7c04bdc5
#
_cell.length_a   1.000
_cell.length_b   1.000
_cell.length_c   1.000
_cell.angle_alpha   90.00
_cell.angle_beta   90.00
_cell.angle_gamma   90.00
#
_symmetry.space_group_name_H-M   'P 1'
#
loop_
_entity.id
_entity.type
_entity.pdbx_description
1 polymer ?
#
loop_
_entity_poly.entity_id
_entity_poly.type
_entity_poly.pdbx_seq_one_letter_code
_entity_poly.pdbx_strand_id
1 'polypeptide(L)'
;MPPGQPGSLSRPQAIDLAAFVLRAGKFAAGASELSAADLGLIAFPTRAPAPASSAGTSSLAAAANLAQLMRGVTFPNANILFNVQVKDPAKDKPAMPIPFDYVIWGSTVYYGWQVVDQAALTLVETAPLFLVPGRRCENGRPVPVDRDDWKRYTAALVDVAKASYKAAQSRNVDAVNKIAEQLNETCANCHKVYRDGSREGSTAGASRCQ
;
A
#
# COMPACT_ATOMS: atom_id res chain seq x y z
N MET A 1 -18.43 -5.90 -17.43
CA MET A 1 -18.83 -7.24 -17.93
C MET A 1 -19.51 -7.99 -16.81
N PRO A 2 -20.65 -8.67 -17.02
CA PRO A 2 -21.26 -9.45 -15.96
C PRO A 2 -20.28 -10.51 -15.45
N PRO A 3 -20.11 -10.66 -14.13
CA PRO A 3 -19.23 -11.68 -13.58
C PRO A 3 -19.74 -13.07 -13.99
N GLY A 4 -18.91 -13.88 -14.61
CA GLY A 4 -19.17 -15.26 -15.02
C GLY A 4 -19.51 -15.50 -16.49
N GLN A 5 -19.76 -14.47 -17.28
CA GLN A 5 -20.06 -14.65 -18.73
C GLN A 5 -19.38 -13.55 -19.59
N PRO A 6 -18.07 -13.57 -19.78
CA PRO A 6 -17.39 -12.63 -20.65
C PRO A 6 -17.88 -12.80 -22.09
N GLY A 7 -18.26 -11.69 -22.74
CA GLY A 7 -18.74 -11.69 -24.13
C GLY A 7 -20.24 -11.94 -24.32
N SER A 8 -21.04 -12.01 -23.25
CA SER A 8 -22.48 -12.28 -23.32
C SER A 8 -23.35 -11.09 -23.75
N LEU A 9 -22.79 -9.89 -23.82
CA LEU A 9 -23.53 -8.71 -24.27
C LEU A 9 -23.74 -8.77 -25.78
N SER A 10 -24.99 -8.58 -26.19
CA SER A 10 -25.30 -8.34 -27.63
C SER A 10 -24.71 -6.99 -28.05
N ARG A 11 -24.52 -6.79 -29.35
CA ARG A 11 -23.98 -5.54 -29.90
C ARG A 11 -24.81 -4.30 -29.49
N PRO A 12 -26.15 -4.30 -29.54
CA PRO A 12 -26.96 -3.21 -29.01
C PRO A 12 -26.72 -2.94 -27.54
N GLN A 13 -26.70 -3.96 -26.69
CA GLN A 13 -26.44 -3.81 -25.25
C GLN A 13 -25.05 -3.22 -24.96
N ALA A 14 -24.05 -3.55 -25.77
CA ALA A 14 -22.72 -2.97 -25.64
C ALA A 14 -22.71 -1.48 -26.01
N ILE A 15 -23.49 -1.07 -27.02
CA ILE A 15 -23.64 0.33 -27.42
C ILE A 15 -24.38 1.13 -26.33
N ASP A 16 -25.46 0.59 -25.78
CA ASP A 16 -26.22 1.21 -24.70
C ASP A 16 -25.33 1.43 -23.45
N LEU A 17 -24.52 0.43 -23.13
CA LEU A 17 -23.56 0.53 -22.01
C LEU A 17 -22.51 1.60 -22.29
N ALA A 18 -21.98 1.69 -23.52
CA ALA A 18 -21.03 2.72 -23.91
C ALA A 18 -21.65 4.13 -23.80
N ALA A 19 -22.88 4.30 -24.29
CA ALA A 19 -23.62 5.56 -24.17
C ALA A 19 -23.86 5.96 -22.71
N PHE A 20 -24.20 4.98 -21.86
CA PHE A 20 -24.35 5.21 -20.42
C PHE A 20 -23.05 5.69 -19.76
N VAL A 21 -21.94 5.03 -20.07
CA VAL A 21 -20.61 5.39 -19.51
C VAL A 21 -20.21 6.78 -19.97
N LEU A 22 -20.40 7.12 -21.25
CA LEU A 22 -20.10 8.45 -21.79
C LEU A 22 -20.96 9.53 -21.10
N ARG A 23 -22.25 9.27 -20.92
CA ARG A 23 -23.16 10.17 -20.18
C ARG A 23 -22.72 10.34 -18.73
N ALA A 24 -22.37 9.27 -18.03
CA ALA A 24 -21.87 9.31 -16.67
C ALA A 24 -20.55 10.11 -16.59
N GLY A 25 -19.71 10.02 -17.62
CA GLY A 25 -18.49 10.83 -17.81
C GLY A 25 -18.73 12.28 -18.21
N LYS A 26 -20.03 12.74 -18.28
CA LYS A 26 -20.43 14.11 -18.65
C LYS A 26 -20.01 14.50 -20.08
N PHE A 27 -19.89 13.55 -20.98
CA PHE A 27 -19.77 13.85 -22.41
C PHE A 27 -21.06 14.46 -22.93
N ALA A 28 -20.94 15.48 -23.80
CA ALA A 28 -22.11 16.12 -24.40
C ALA A 28 -22.86 15.06 -25.25
N ALA A 29 -24.20 15.09 -25.13
CA ALA A 29 -25.04 14.25 -25.98
C ALA A 29 -24.92 14.73 -27.44
N GLY A 30 -24.76 13.78 -28.37
CA GLY A 30 -24.82 14.01 -29.79
C GLY A 30 -26.26 14.31 -30.27
N ALA A 31 -26.39 14.82 -31.49
CA ALA A 31 -27.68 15.08 -32.11
C ALA A 31 -28.38 13.81 -32.65
N SER A 32 -27.68 12.69 -32.70
CA SER A 32 -28.17 11.40 -33.19
C SER A 32 -27.86 10.29 -32.18
N GLU A 33 -28.59 9.17 -32.31
CA GLU A 33 -28.37 7.99 -31.53
C GLU A 33 -27.00 7.37 -31.84
N LEU A 34 -26.30 6.92 -30.82
CA LEU A 34 -24.96 6.32 -30.96
C LEU A 34 -25.04 5.00 -31.72
N SER A 35 -24.30 4.89 -32.82
CA SER A 35 -24.19 3.65 -33.61
C SER A 35 -22.83 3.00 -33.43
N ALA A 36 -22.74 1.73 -33.82
CA ALA A 36 -21.46 0.97 -33.79
C ALA A 36 -20.37 1.63 -34.69
N ALA A 37 -20.76 2.33 -35.73
CA ALA A 37 -19.84 3.04 -36.62
C ALA A 37 -19.25 4.31 -35.98
N ASP A 38 -20.00 4.91 -35.06
CA ASP A 38 -19.62 6.18 -34.43
C ASP A 38 -18.63 5.95 -33.27
N LEU A 39 -18.55 4.74 -32.73
CA LEU A 39 -17.65 4.44 -31.60
C LEU A 39 -16.19 4.79 -31.88
N GLY A 40 -15.74 4.60 -33.12
CA GLY A 40 -14.38 4.95 -33.55
C GLY A 40 -14.14 6.44 -33.78
N LEU A 41 -15.22 7.23 -33.85
CA LEU A 41 -15.19 8.68 -34.08
C LEU A 41 -15.31 9.50 -32.79
N ILE A 42 -15.54 8.84 -31.65
CA ILE A 42 -15.63 9.52 -30.35
C ILE A 42 -14.27 10.10 -30.01
N ALA A 43 -14.12 11.42 -30.15
CA ALA A 43 -12.96 12.13 -29.68
C ALA A 43 -13.08 12.31 -28.16
N PHE A 44 -12.24 11.61 -27.42
CA PHE A 44 -12.07 11.92 -26.01
C PHE A 44 -11.42 13.32 -25.91
N PRO A 45 -11.97 14.23 -25.10
CA PRO A 45 -11.31 15.50 -24.90
C PRO A 45 -9.89 15.22 -24.45
N THR A 46 -8.92 15.60 -25.26
CA THR A 46 -7.53 15.66 -24.79
C THR A 46 -7.60 16.56 -23.57
N ARG A 47 -7.39 15.99 -22.41
CA ARG A 47 -7.30 16.75 -21.16
C ARG A 47 -6.27 17.83 -21.44
N ALA A 48 -6.73 19.07 -21.63
CA ALA A 48 -5.82 20.19 -21.63
C ALA A 48 -4.91 20.00 -20.41
N PRO A 49 -3.58 20.07 -20.54
CA PRO A 49 -2.71 19.97 -19.39
C PRO A 49 -3.34 20.91 -18.36
N ALA A 50 -3.82 20.30 -17.27
CA ALA A 50 -4.41 21.09 -16.19
C ALA A 50 -3.40 22.20 -15.96
N PRO A 51 -3.82 23.50 -15.92
CA PRO A 51 -2.89 24.56 -15.60
C PRO A 51 -2.14 24.02 -14.40
N ALA A 52 -0.82 23.97 -14.49
CA ALA A 52 -0.01 23.42 -13.43
C ALA A 52 -0.56 24.07 -12.17
N SER A 53 -1.47 23.37 -11.50
CA SER A 53 -1.89 23.76 -10.18
C SER A 53 -0.54 23.93 -9.52
N SER A 54 -0.20 25.18 -9.25
CA SER A 54 0.86 25.44 -8.29
C SER A 54 0.58 24.43 -7.23
N ALA A 55 1.39 23.37 -7.20
CA ALA A 55 1.24 22.31 -6.26
C ALA A 55 1.41 22.97 -4.91
N GLY A 56 0.33 23.55 -4.45
CA GLY A 56 0.06 23.64 -3.05
C GLY A 56 0.20 22.18 -2.65
N THR A 57 1.38 21.85 -2.12
CA THR A 57 1.64 20.58 -1.49
C THR A 57 0.44 20.35 -0.61
N SER A 58 -0.50 19.53 -1.09
CA SER A 58 -1.53 18.99 -0.24
C SER A 58 -0.74 18.17 0.76
N SER A 59 -0.30 18.86 1.81
CA SER A 59 0.45 18.24 2.87
C SER A 59 -0.53 17.25 3.48
N LEU A 60 -0.31 15.97 3.19
CA LEU A 60 -1.05 14.91 3.84
C LEU A 60 -0.96 15.16 5.35
N ALA A 61 -2.05 15.60 5.94
CA ALA A 61 -2.09 15.79 7.38
C ALA A 61 -1.97 14.41 8.06
N ALA A 62 -1.09 14.31 9.03
CA ALA A 62 -0.92 13.06 9.76
C ALA A 62 -2.14 12.80 10.64
N ALA A 63 -2.98 11.83 10.28
CA ALA A 63 -4.16 11.45 11.06
C ALA A 63 -3.80 10.61 12.30
N ALA A 64 -2.71 9.83 12.24
CA ALA A 64 -2.27 8.94 13.31
C ALA A 64 -0.89 9.35 13.83
N ASN A 65 -0.58 9.08 15.09
CA ASN A 65 0.78 9.20 15.59
C ASN A 65 1.67 8.07 15.03
N LEU A 66 2.98 8.20 15.20
CA LEU A 66 3.94 7.24 14.66
C LEU A 66 3.74 5.82 15.21
N ALA A 67 3.44 5.69 16.50
CA ALA A 67 3.24 4.37 17.11
C ALA A 67 1.98 3.68 16.59
N GLN A 68 0.92 4.44 16.31
CA GLN A 68 -0.29 3.91 15.68
C GLN A 68 -0.02 3.44 14.25
N LEU A 69 0.75 4.22 13.46
CA LEU A 69 1.16 3.81 12.12
C LEU A 69 2.04 2.55 12.16
N MET A 70 2.98 2.47 13.10
CA MET A 70 3.82 1.29 13.30
C MET A 70 2.99 0.05 13.63
N ARG A 71 2.05 0.14 14.59
CA ARG A 71 1.23 -0.99 15.04
C ARG A 71 0.16 -1.39 14.03
N GLY A 72 -0.44 -0.43 13.36
CA GLY A 72 -1.56 -0.67 12.44
C GLY A 72 -1.14 -1.08 11.03
N VAL A 73 0.05 -0.68 10.60
CA VAL A 73 0.48 -0.89 9.21
C VAL A 73 1.85 -1.57 9.13
N THR A 74 2.89 -0.97 9.73
CA THR A 74 4.27 -1.42 9.48
C THR A 74 4.54 -2.79 10.10
N PHE A 75 4.23 -2.95 11.38
CA PHE A 75 4.50 -4.19 12.11
C PHE A 75 3.72 -5.41 11.59
N PRO A 76 2.40 -5.33 11.31
CA PRO A 76 1.68 -6.46 10.72
C PRO A 76 2.28 -6.94 9.41
N ASN A 77 2.65 -6.02 8.52
CA ASN A 77 3.22 -6.36 7.23
C ASN A 77 4.66 -6.89 7.34
N ALA A 78 5.48 -6.35 8.24
CA ALA A 78 6.79 -6.93 8.53
C ALA A 78 6.69 -8.36 9.05
N ASN A 79 5.71 -8.66 9.93
CA ASN A 79 5.48 -10.00 10.44
C ASN A 79 5.08 -11.01 9.37
N ILE A 80 4.36 -10.61 8.33
CA ILE A 80 4.05 -11.51 7.21
C ILE A 80 5.35 -11.95 6.53
N LEU A 81 6.29 -11.04 6.32
CA LEU A 81 7.61 -11.37 5.75
C LEU A 81 8.44 -12.27 6.69
N PHE A 82 8.43 -11.98 8.00
CA PHE A 82 9.12 -12.81 9.00
C PHE A 82 8.52 -14.22 9.11
N ASN A 83 7.20 -14.35 8.95
CA ASN A 83 6.52 -15.65 9.04
C ASN A 83 6.91 -16.61 7.91
N VAL A 84 7.49 -16.15 6.80
CA VAL A 84 8.00 -17.03 5.74
C VAL A 84 9.10 -17.96 6.28
N GLN A 85 9.82 -17.58 7.34
CA GLN A 85 10.83 -18.41 8.01
C GLN A 85 10.25 -19.71 8.62
N VAL A 86 8.97 -19.70 8.99
CA VAL A 86 8.29 -20.82 9.66
C VAL A 86 7.13 -21.39 8.86
N LYS A 87 6.63 -20.66 7.88
CA LYS A 87 5.48 -21.04 7.05
C LYS A 87 5.79 -20.82 5.57
N ASP A 88 5.88 -21.91 4.82
CA ASP A 88 6.09 -21.85 3.38
C ASP A 88 4.82 -21.34 2.67
N PRO A 89 4.86 -20.16 2.01
CA PRO A 89 3.70 -19.58 1.35
C PRO A 89 3.14 -20.45 0.21
N ALA A 90 3.96 -21.29 -0.42
CA ALA A 90 3.51 -22.18 -1.47
C ALA A 90 2.59 -23.30 -0.95
N LYS A 91 2.66 -23.60 0.34
CA LYS A 91 1.82 -24.61 1.01
C LYS A 91 0.59 -24.02 1.67
N ASP A 92 0.44 -22.70 1.66
CA ASP A 92 -0.71 -22.02 2.23
C ASP A 92 -1.97 -22.32 1.41
N LYS A 93 -3.08 -22.46 2.10
CA LYS A 93 -4.39 -22.73 1.48
C LYS A 93 -5.36 -21.62 1.91
N PRO A 94 -6.34 -21.31 1.05
CA PRO A 94 -7.41 -20.42 1.48
C PRO A 94 -8.08 -20.99 2.73
N ALA A 95 -8.45 -20.13 3.64
CA ALA A 95 -9.26 -20.54 4.77
C ALA A 95 -10.55 -21.21 4.27
N MET A 96 -11.06 -22.17 5.02
CA MET A 96 -12.31 -22.87 4.69
C MET A 96 -13.41 -21.85 4.35
N PRO A 97 -14.27 -22.16 3.36
CA PRO A 97 -15.39 -21.29 3.06
C PRO A 97 -16.26 -21.16 4.31
N ILE A 98 -16.22 -19.97 4.87
CA ILE A 98 -17.02 -19.55 6.02
C ILE A 98 -17.94 -18.42 5.55
N PRO A 99 -19.06 -18.16 6.20
CA PRO A 99 -19.83 -16.95 5.94
C PRO A 99 -18.90 -15.74 5.94
N PHE A 100 -19.18 -14.77 5.08
CA PHE A 100 -18.34 -13.58 4.97
C PHE A 100 -18.15 -12.93 6.34
N ASP A 101 -16.89 -12.83 6.77
CA ASP A 101 -16.50 -12.15 7.99
C ASP A 101 -15.44 -11.11 7.61
N TYR A 102 -15.78 -9.84 7.79
CA TYR A 102 -14.89 -8.73 7.42
C TYR A 102 -13.59 -8.67 8.25
N VAL A 103 -13.53 -9.37 9.39
CA VAL A 103 -12.30 -9.46 10.20
C VAL A 103 -11.28 -10.41 9.59
N ILE A 104 -11.75 -11.52 9.03
CA ILE A 104 -10.89 -12.58 8.48
C ILE A 104 -11.03 -12.77 6.98
N TRP A 105 -11.85 -11.96 6.29
CA TRP A 105 -12.11 -12.10 4.86
C TRP A 105 -10.83 -12.13 4.03
N GLY A 106 -9.81 -11.38 4.45
CA GLY A 106 -8.53 -11.33 3.76
C GLY A 106 -7.85 -12.70 3.67
N SER A 107 -7.96 -13.54 4.70
CA SER A 107 -7.39 -14.89 4.70
C SER A 107 -8.15 -15.88 3.81
N THR A 108 -9.36 -15.54 3.37
CA THR A 108 -10.14 -16.34 2.41
C THR A 108 -9.92 -15.93 0.96
N VAL A 109 -9.47 -14.68 0.73
CA VAL A 109 -9.28 -14.11 -0.61
C VAL A 109 -7.79 -14.03 -0.97
N TYR A 110 -6.97 -13.60 0.00
CA TYR A 110 -5.53 -13.41 -0.19
C TYR A 110 -4.76 -14.38 0.71
N TYR A 111 -3.96 -15.24 0.11
CA TYR A 111 -3.17 -16.25 0.83
C TYR A 111 -1.85 -16.54 0.11
N GLY A 112 -0.98 -17.26 0.77
CA GLY A 112 0.29 -17.69 0.19
C GLY A 112 1.16 -16.52 -0.26
N TRP A 113 1.77 -16.66 -1.39
CA TRP A 113 2.71 -15.67 -1.95
C TRP A 113 2.08 -14.30 -2.22
N GLN A 114 0.77 -14.26 -2.50
CA GLN A 114 0.08 -12.99 -2.74
C GLN A 114 0.07 -12.12 -1.47
N VAL A 115 -0.08 -12.72 -0.30
CA VAL A 115 -0.01 -11.98 0.97
C VAL A 115 1.42 -11.45 1.22
N VAL A 116 2.45 -12.24 0.87
CA VAL A 116 3.85 -11.81 0.99
C VAL A 116 4.16 -10.63 0.06
N ASP A 117 3.70 -10.70 -1.19
CA ASP A 117 3.82 -9.60 -2.15
C ASP A 117 3.17 -8.32 -1.63
N GLN A 118 1.94 -8.41 -1.15
CA GLN A 118 1.17 -7.27 -0.64
C GLN A 118 1.82 -6.67 0.60
N ALA A 119 2.33 -7.51 1.50
CA ALA A 119 3.01 -7.04 2.70
C ALA A 119 4.27 -6.23 2.35
N ALA A 120 5.09 -6.72 1.43
CA ALA A 120 6.27 -6.00 0.98
C ALA A 120 5.91 -4.67 0.30
N LEU A 121 4.93 -4.66 -0.61
CA LEU A 121 4.45 -3.44 -1.26
C LEU A 121 3.86 -2.44 -0.26
N THR A 122 3.10 -2.92 0.73
CA THR A 122 2.56 -2.04 1.78
C THR A 122 3.68 -1.34 2.54
N LEU A 123 4.79 -2.03 2.85
CA LEU A 123 5.93 -1.39 3.49
C LEU A 123 6.59 -0.33 2.58
N VAL A 124 6.72 -0.60 1.27
CA VAL A 124 7.26 0.38 0.30
C VAL A 124 6.42 1.65 0.28
N GLU A 125 5.10 1.49 0.14
CA GLU A 125 4.16 2.60 -0.03
C GLU A 125 3.94 3.39 1.26
N THR A 126 4.05 2.76 2.43
CA THR A 126 3.73 3.40 3.71
C THR A 126 4.93 3.93 4.48
N ALA A 127 6.14 3.46 4.21
CA ALA A 127 7.35 3.98 4.85
C ALA A 127 7.52 5.52 4.64
N PRO A 128 7.25 6.11 3.47
CA PRO A 128 7.30 7.57 3.29
C PRO A 128 6.36 8.35 4.22
N LEU A 129 5.33 7.72 4.76
CA LEU A 129 4.45 8.36 5.73
C LEU A 129 5.16 8.75 7.02
N PHE A 130 6.35 8.19 7.32
CA PHE A 130 7.18 8.59 8.45
C PHE A 130 7.78 9.99 8.28
N LEU A 131 7.80 10.50 7.05
CA LEU A 131 8.30 11.83 6.71
C LEU A 131 7.20 12.89 6.63
N VAL A 132 5.94 12.53 6.93
CA VAL A 132 4.83 13.49 6.89
C VAL A 132 4.99 14.54 7.99
N PRO A 133 5.11 15.82 7.62
CA PRO A 133 5.26 16.90 8.60
C PRO A 133 4.08 16.95 9.57
N GLY A 134 4.35 17.36 10.82
CA GLY A 134 3.32 17.47 11.84
C GLY A 134 2.93 16.16 12.53
N ARG A 135 3.45 15.00 12.04
CA ARG A 135 3.25 13.73 12.75
C ARG A 135 3.89 13.80 14.15
N ARG A 136 3.20 13.20 15.11
CA ARG A 136 3.68 13.13 16.49
C ARG A 136 4.11 11.70 16.86
N CYS A 137 5.05 11.62 17.76
CA CYS A 137 5.43 10.40 18.45
C CYS A 137 4.38 10.04 19.51
N GLU A 138 4.46 8.84 20.09
CA GLU A 138 3.52 8.40 21.12
C GLU A 138 3.55 9.29 22.38
N ASN A 139 4.70 9.86 22.69
CA ASN A 139 4.90 10.81 23.81
C ASN A 139 4.45 12.25 23.47
N GLY A 140 3.82 12.49 22.33
CA GLY A 140 3.35 13.80 21.88
C GLY A 140 4.40 14.71 21.25
N ARG A 141 5.69 14.35 21.27
CA ARG A 141 6.76 15.12 20.62
C ARG A 141 6.62 15.03 19.08
N PRO A 142 7.07 16.05 18.34
CA PRO A 142 7.09 15.98 16.89
C PRO A 142 8.04 14.88 16.42
N VAL A 143 7.64 14.16 15.36
CA VAL A 143 8.57 13.27 14.65
C VAL A 143 9.66 14.11 14.00
N PRO A 144 10.95 13.75 14.14
CA PRO A 144 12.08 14.57 13.70
C PRO A 144 12.31 14.42 12.18
N VAL A 145 11.30 14.75 11.35
CA VAL A 145 11.29 14.53 9.89
C VAL A 145 12.41 15.25 9.14
N ASP A 146 12.97 16.30 9.73
CA ASP A 146 14.02 17.10 9.10
C ASP A 146 15.42 16.52 9.34
N ARG A 147 15.58 15.62 10.32
CA ARG A 147 16.87 15.01 10.63
C ARG A 147 17.34 14.06 9.53
N ASP A 148 18.61 14.17 9.18
CA ASP A 148 19.20 13.36 8.11
C ASP A 148 19.27 11.86 8.46
N ASP A 149 19.50 11.53 9.72
CA ASP A 149 19.47 10.12 10.17
C ASP A 149 18.06 9.53 10.12
N TRP A 150 17.02 10.32 10.43
CA TRP A 150 15.63 9.91 10.29
C TRP A 150 15.26 9.61 8.84
N LYS A 151 15.63 10.51 7.92
CA LYS A 151 15.45 10.33 6.48
C LYS A 151 16.18 9.10 5.97
N ARG A 152 17.40 8.89 6.43
CA ARG A 152 18.23 7.73 6.06
C ARG A 152 17.61 6.40 6.55
N TYR A 153 17.11 6.33 7.78
CA TYR A 153 16.40 5.14 8.27
C TYR A 153 15.11 4.87 7.49
N THR A 154 14.36 5.92 7.15
CA THR A 154 13.16 5.78 6.33
C THR A 154 13.49 5.26 4.93
N ALA A 155 14.53 5.81 4.29
CA ALA A 155 14.99 5.35 2.98
C ALA A 155 15.46 3.89 3.02
N ALA A 156 16.21 3.50 4.05
CA ALA A 156 16.66 2.12 4.23
C ALA A 156 15.48 1.15 4.36
N LEU A 157 14.39 1.54 5.03
CA LEU A 157 13.18 0.72 5.09
C LEU A 157 12.52 0.57 3.72
N VAL A 158 12.44 1.64 2.93
CA VAL A 158 11.92 1.59 1.55
C VAL A 158 12.75 0.63 0.70
N ASP A 159 14.07 0.72 0.79
CA ASP A 159 14.98 -0.09 -0.03
C ASP A 159 14.90 -1.58 0.33
N VAL A 160 14.89 -1.92 1.62
CA VAL A 160 14.75 -3.33 2.04
C VAL A 160 13.35 -3.86 1.73
N ALA A 161 12.30 -3.04 1.79
CA ALA A 161 10.95 -3.43 1.41
C ALA A 161 10.84 -3.71 -0.10
N LYS A 162 11.47 -2.90 -0.96
CA LYS A 162 11.60 -3.17 -2.40
C LYS A 162 12.34 -4.47 -2.67
N ALA A 163 13.42 -4.72 -1.94
CA ALA A 163 14.18 -5.96 -2.05
C ALA A 163 13.33 -7.17 -1.58
N SER A 164 12.52 -7.00 -0.53
CA SER A 164 11.57 -8.00 -0.05
C SER A 164 10.52 -8.35 -1.12
N TYR A 165 9.99 -7.33 -1.79
CA TYR A 165 9.05 -7.55 -2.90
C TYR A 165 9.71 -8.34 -4.04
N LYS A 166 10.92 -7.95 -4.45
CA LYS A 166 11.67 -8.67 -5.48
C LYS A 166 11.94 -10.13 -5.08
N ALA A 167 12.30 -10.38 -3.81
CA ALA A 167 12.50 -11.73 -3.30
C ALA A 167 11.19 -12.52 -3.31
N ALA A 168 10.06 -11.94 -2.90
CA ALA A 168 8.75 -12.57 -2.95
C ALA A 168 8.34 -12.95 -4.37
N GLN A 169 8.61 -12.08 -5.35
CA GLN A 169 8.35 -12.37 -6.78
C GLN A 169 9.12 -13.58 -7.30
N SER A 170 10.25 -13.94 -6.72
CA SER A 170 11.00 -15.14 -7.10
C SER A 170 10.36 -16.44 -6.60
N ARG A 171 9.34 -16.35 -5.71
CA ARG A 171 8.68 -17.50 -5.07
C ARG A 171 9.66 -18.44 -4.35
N ASN A 172 10.77 -17.89 -3.89
CA ASN A 172 11.83 -18.61 -3.21
C ASN A 172 11.85 -18.26 -1.72
N VAL A 173 11.57 -19.23 -0.87
CA VAL A 173 11.52 -19.10 0.59
C VAL A 173 12.86 -18.62 1.14
N ASP A 174 13.98 -19.18 0.69
CA ASP A 174 15.32 -18.81 1.19
C ASP A 174 15.68 -17.37 0.81
N ALA A 175 15.28 -16.92 -0.38
CA ALA A 175 15.48 -15.54 -0.79
C ALA A 175 14.72 -14.56 0.11
N VAL A 176 13.47 -14.89 0.47
CA VAL A 176 12.67 -14.06 1.39
C VAL A 176 13.22 -14.11 2.81
N ASN A 177 13.65 -15.27 3.28
CA ASN A 177 14.26 -15.41 4.62
C ASN A 177 15.51 -14.54 4.76
N LYS A 178 16.38 -14.58 3.76
CA LYS A 178 17.59 -13.75 3.74
C LYS A 178 17.28 -12.25 3.80
N ILE A 179 16.26 -11.79 3.07
CA ILE A 179 15.88 -10.39 3.08
C ILE A 179 15.11 -10.01 4.36
N ALA A 180 14.39 -10.96 4.97
CA ALA A 180 13.72 -10.75 6.25
C ALA A 180 14.70 -10.46 7.39
N GLU A 181 15.89 -11.10 7.38
CA GLU A 181 16.97 -10.77 8.30
C GLU A 181 17.43 -9.31 8.15
N GLN A 182 17.61 -8.85 6.92
CA GLN A 182 17.98 -7.46 6.62
C GLN A 182 16.86 -6.48 7.03
N LEU A 183 15.60 -6.85 6.83
CA LEU A 183 14.45 -6.06 7.28
C LEU A 183 14.46 -5.92 8.80
N ASN A 184 14.69 -7.02 9.53
CA ASN A 184 14.79 -6.99 10.99
C ASN A 184 15.91 -6.07 11.48
N GLU A 185 17.09 -6.15 10.85
CA GLU A 185 18.22 -5.27 11.16
C GLU A 185 17.89 -3.79 10.88
N THR A 186 17.25 -3.52 9.75
CA THR A 186 16.81 -2.17 9.37
C THR A 186 15.85 -1.59 10.41
N CYS A 187 14.87 -2.38 10.86
CA CYS A 187 13.95 -1.99 11.93
C CYS A 187 14.71 -1.74 13.25
N ALA A 188 15.61 -2.65 13.63
CA ALA A 188 16.36 -2.56 14.88
C ALA A 188 17.25 -1.31 14.92
N ASN A 189 17.89 -0.95 13.80
CA ASN A 189 18.79 0.20 13.73
C ASN A 189 18.05 1.54 14.01
N CYS A 190 16.85 1.73 13.43
CA CYS A 190 16.02 2.87 13.74
C CYS A 190 15.48 2.83 15.18
N HIS A 191 15.00 1.66 15.61
CA HIS A 191 14.43 1.48 16.94
C HIS A 191 15.42 1.72 18.07
N LYS A 192 16.69 1.31 17.93
CA LYS A 192 17.75 1.60 18.90
C LYS A 192 17.87 3.08 19.19
N VAL A 193 17.70 3.94 18.18
CA VAL A 193 17.82 5.39 18.34
C VAL A 193 16.51 6.01 18.81
N TYR A 194 15.39 5.65 18.17
CA TYR A 194 14.15 6.42 18.29
C TYR A 194 13.04 5.76 19.12
N ARG A 195 13.15 4.46 19.43
CA ARG A 195 12.20 3.76 20.29
C ARG A 195 12.81 3.36 21.64
N ASP A 196 13.98 2.70 21.58
CA ASP A 196 14.58 2.03 22.72
C ASP A 196 15.73 2.84 23.33
N GLY A 197 16.19 3.90 22.66
CA GLY A 197 17.29 4.74 23.10
C GLY A 197 17.10 5.17 24.53
N SER A 198 17.85 4.54 25.43
CA SER A 198 17.88 4.89 26.84
C SER A 198 18.82 6.06 27.01
N ARG A 199 18.31 7.21 27.42
CA ARG A 199 19.11 8.01 28.35
C ARG A 199 19.22 7.19 29.64
N GLU A 200 20.40 7.02 30.13
CA GLU A 200 20.69 6.45 31.45
C GLU A 200 19.70 7.01 32.47
N GLY A 201 18.86 6.17 33.09
CA GLY A 201 17.81 6.58 34.02
C GLY A 201 16.39 6.76 33.44
N SER A 202 16.14 6.49 32.15
CA SER A 202 14.81 6.58 31.56
C SER A 202 14.04 5.26 31.69
N THR A 203 12.83 5.33 32.23
CA THR A 203 11.88 4.19 32.23
C THR A 203 11.51 3.80 30.78
N ALA A 204 11.39 2.51 30.52
CA ALA A 204 10.97 1.99 29.22
C ALA A 204 9.70 2.71 28.72
N GLY A 205 9.80 3.40 27.58
CA GLY A 205 8.72 4.19 27.01
C GLY A 205 8.96 5.71 26.91
N ALA A 206 9.91 6.27 27.67
CA ALA A 206 10.19 7.72 27.67
C ALA A 206 10.98 8.18 26.41
N SER A 207 11.60 7.26 25.68
CA SER A 207 12.50 7.55 24.54
C SER A 207 11.86 7.48 23.18
N ARG A 208 10.55 7.19 23.09
CA ARG A 208 9.88 7.10 21.79
C ARG A 208 9.92 8.43 21.06
N CYS A 209 10.75 8.49 20.03
CA CYS A 209 11.16 9.64 19.21
C CYS A 209 12.01 10.70 19.95
N GLN A 210 12.59 10.38 21.09
CA GLN A 210 13.48 11.25 21.91
C GLN A 210 12.99 12.67 22.18
#